data_9c02dcf63acf4ebc13e296fd2a091506
#
_entry.id   9c02dcf63acf4ebc13e296fd2a091506
#
_cell.length_a   1.000
_cell.length_b   1.000
_cell.length_c   1.000
_cell.angle_alpha   90.00
_cell.angle_beta   90.00
_cell.angle_gamma   90.00
#
_symmetry.space_group_name_H-M   'P 1'
#
loop_
_entity.id
_entity.type
_entity.pdbx_description
1 polymer ?
#
loop_
_entity_poly.entity_id
_entity_poly.type
_entity_poly.pdbx_seq_one_letter_code
_entity_poly.pdbx_strand_id
1 'polypeptide(L)'
;PILGTCSAVIDERVPGTDVLVVRHAHTCAAGEGNCDDDGSNVLRIYFQASNCADDIDGGDAYALDPNSLLLDKTCDVGAYAPKRKFVQSIYYIRNYANTAGDGIPTLVRSEFDFDPGDDTTPVQKDMDALDALVEGIEQFRVELGIDNVSESGVTLDPNDFDDAIEWEDKKNWVTALNRGDGIPDEYIHCPSTPISAPTPRCSLLELTNAVTAKIYVLARAVQPSPGYTDTKKYRLGSGAEIDPVDKGYKRHVFSTTVRITNVSGRRETP
;
A
#
# COMPACT_ATOMS: atom_id res chain seq x y z
N PRO A 1 9.20 -3.85 13.08
CA PRO A 1 8.26 -4.84 13.55
C PRO A 1 7.42 -4.24 14.65
N ILE A 2 6.28 -3.66 14.28
CA ILE A 2 5.29 -3.07 15.20
C ILE A 2 4.14 -4.08 15.31
N LEU A 3 4.43 -5.26 15.80
CA LEU A 3 3.43 -6.33 15.94
C LEU A 3 2.62 -6.26 17.24
N GLY A 4 2.99 -5.40 18.20
CA GLY A 4 2.31 -5.29 19.49
C GLY A 4 1.17 -4.26 19.56
N THR A 5 1.08 -3.36 18.59
CA THR A 5 0.13 -2.23 18.62
C THR A 5 -0.95 -2.28 17.52
N CYS A 6 -0.91 -3.29 16.64
CA CYS A 6 -1.88 -3.38 15.54
C CYS A 6 -3.27 -3.86 15.98
N SER A 7 -3.42 -4.46 17.14
CA SER A 7 -4.71 -5.01 17.60
C SER A 7 -5.78 -3.93 17.84
N ALA A 8 -5.37 -2.75 18.26
CA ALA A 8 -6.31 -1.63 18.44
C ALA A 8 -6.85 -1.07 17.12
N VAL A 9 -6.07 -1.23 16.02
CA VAL A 9 -6.40 -0.68 14.70
C VAL A 9 -7.10 -1.67 13.79
N ILE A 10 -6.75 -2.96 13.90
CA ILE A 10 -7.25 -4.03 13.01
C ILE A 10 -7.95 -5.16 13.77
N ASP A 11 -8.47 -4.86 14.95
CA ASP A 11 -9.28 -5.79 15.72
C ASP A 11 -10.62 -6.08 15.01
N GLU A 12 -11.32 -7.12 15.46
CA GLU A 12 -12.57 -7.57 14.82
C GLU A 12 -12.44 -7.88 13.31
N ARG A 13 -11.20 -8.14 12.83
CA ARG A 13 -10.95 -8.51 11.44
C ARG A 13 -11.53 -9.88 11.12
N VAL A 14 -12.18 -10.01 9.97
CA VAL A 14 -12.62 -11.30 9.46
C VAL A 14 -11.41 -12.20 9.20
N PRO A 15 -11.33 -13.39 9.86
CA PRO A 15 -10.19 -14.30 9.65
C PRO A 15 -10.03 -14.73 8.19
N GLY A 16 -8.79 -14.88 7.75
CA GLY A 16 -8.48 -15.34 6.39
C GLY A 16 -8.60 -14.26 5.30
N THR A 17 -8.91 -13.02 5.66
CA THR A 17 -8.86 -11.87 4.75
C THR A 17 -7.51 -11.14 4.85
N ASP A 18 -7.12 -10.46 3.79
CA ASP A 18 -5.90 -9.67 3.78
C ASP A 18 -6.09 -8.31 4.47
N VAL A 19 -4.98 -7.69 4.79
CA VAL A 19 -4.88 -6.29 5.23
C VAL A 19 -3.97 -5.57 4.24
N LEU A 20 -4.46 -4.50 3.63
CA LEU A 20 -3.69 -3.68 2.70
C LEU A 20 -3.30 -2.36 3.37
N VAL A 21 -2.00 -2.11 3.46
CA VAL A 21 -1.46 -0.82 3.93
C VAL A 21 -0.96 -0.04 2.72
N VAL A 22 -1.54 1.14 2.50
CA VAL A 22 -1.13 2.05 1.44
C VAL A 22 -0.47 3.28 2.06
N ARG A 23 0.73 3.61 1.60
CA ARG A 23 1.50 4.77 2.03
C ARG A 23 1.92 5.59 0.82
N HIS A 24 1.73 6.88 0.90
CA HIS A 24 2.21 7.81 -0.14
C HIS A 24 2.41 9.21 0.41
N ALA A 25 3.16 10.03 -0.31
CA ALA A 25 3.19 11.46 -0.09
C ALA A 25 2.03 12.12 -0.85
N HIS A 26 1.42 13.14 -0.29
CA HIS A 26 0.39 13.91 -0.97
C HIS A 26 0.96 14.58 -2.23
N THR A 27 0.17 14.67 -3.29
CA THR A 27 0.63 15.26 -4.55
C THR A 27 0.89 16.76 -4.46
N CYS A 28 0.20 17.44 -3.57
CA CYS A 28 0.32 18.85 -3.28
C CYS A 28 1.51 19.09 -2.33
N ALA A 29 2.38 20.03 -2.67
CA ALA A 29 3.42 20.49 -1.75
C ALA A 29 2.82 21.45 -0.73
N ALA A 30 3.12 21.24 0.54
CA ALA A 30 2.60 22.07 1.62
C ALA A 30 3.09 23.52 1.47
N GLY A 31 2.16 24.47 1.59
CA GLY A 31 2.43 25.89 1.41
C GLY A 31 2.48 26.38 -0.04
N GLU A 32 2.25 25.49 -1.02
CA GLU A 32 2.30 25.84 -2.43
C GLU A 32 0.91 25.78 -3.11
N GLY A 33 0.63 26.73 -3.96
CA GLY A 33 -0.56 26.77 -4.83
C GLY A 33 -1.88 26.71 -4.05
N ASN A 34 -2.74 25.77 -4.43
CA ASN A 34 -4.04 25.54 -3.80
C ASN A 34 -3.98 24.42 -2.76
N CYS A 35 -2.81 24.18 -2.17
CA CYS A 35 -2.69 23.21 -1.09
C CYS A 35 -3.28 23.80 0.19
N ASP A 36 -4.27 23.13 0.78
CA ASP A 36 -4.89 23.56 2.04
C ASP A 36 -3.94 23.44 3.24
N ASP A 37 -2.86 22.69 3.09
CA ASP A 37 -1.82 22.48 4.09
C ASP A 37 -0.66 23.44 3.81
N ASP A 38 -0.41 24.38 4.70
CA ASP A 38 0.67 25.38 4.61
C ASP A 38 2.04 24.84 5.06
N GLY A 39 2.10 23.60 5.53
CA GLY A 39 3.34 22.98 6.03
C GLY A 39 3.79 23.51 7.39
N SER A 40 3.06 24.40 8.02
CA SER A 40 3.40 24.99 9.32
C SER A 40 2.93 24.13 10.50
N ASN A 41 2.06 23.15 10.26
CA ASN A 41 1.52 22.31 11.31
C ASN A 41 2.57 21.26 11.74
N VAL A 42 3.29 21.58 12.81
CA VAL A 42 4.33 20.73 13.39
C VAL A 42 3.80 19.39 13.97
N LEU A 43 2.48 19.24 14.06
CA LEU A 43 1.83 18.04 14.57
C LEU A 43 1.56 17.02 13.46
N ARG A 44 1.69 17.41 12.18
CA ARG A 44 1.56 16.50 11.03
C ARG A 44 2.91 15.94 10.62
N ILE A 45 2.91 14.71 10.15
CA ILE A 45 4.11 14.10 9.56
C ILE A 45 4.17 14.46 8.09
N TYR A 46 5.33 14.99 7.68
CA TYR A 46 5.62 15.31 6.29
C TYR A 46 6.74 14.41 5.77
N PHE A 47 6.59 14.02 4.53
CA PHE A 47 7.67 13.46 3.74
C PHE A 47 8.40 14.61 3.06
N GLN A 48 9.71 14.64 3.20
CA GLN A 48 10.61 15.54 2.49
C GLN A 48 11.75 14.71 1.90
N ALA A 49 12.10 14.94 0.65
CA ALA A 49 13.26 14.34 0.00
C ALA A 49 14.21 15.45 -0.41
N SER A 50 15.49 15.31 -0.05
CA SER A 50 16.52 16.22 -0.50
C SER A 50 16.78 16.07 -1.99
N ASN A 51 17.07 17.19 -2.63
CA ASN A 51 17.60 17.24 -3.99
C ASN A 51 19.05 17.79 -4.00
N CYS A 52 19.65 17.97 -2.83
CA CYS A 52 21.02 18.40 -2.63
C CYS A 52 21.95 17.20 -2.52
N ALA A 53 23.04 17.19 -3.29
CA ALA A 53 24.00 16.09 -3.24
C ALA A 53 24.65 15.94 -1.88
N ASP A 54 24.94 17.04 -1.19
CA ASP A 54 25.60 17.03 0.13
C ASP A 54 24.72 16.36 1.20
N ASP A 55 23.39 16.59 1.18
CA ASP A 55 22.46 15.91 2.08
C ASP A 55 22.43 14.39 1.78
N ILE A 56 22.35 14.05 0.48
CA ILE A 56 22.26 12.65 0.03
C ILE A 56 23.52 11.87 0.39
N ASP A 57 24.70 12.45 0.14
CA ASP A 57 25.98 11.86 0.46
C ASP A 57 26.19 11.78 1.99
N GLY A 58 25.59 12.72 2.74
CA GLY A 58 25.55 12.71 4.20
C GLY A 58 24.61 11.65 4.81
N GLY A 59 23.78 11.01 4.00
CA GLY A 59 22.79 10.02 4.44
C GLY A 59 21.40 10.59 4.70
N ASP A 60 21.18 11.89 4.51
CA ASP A 60 19.92 12.61 4.74
C ASP A 60 19.10 12.74 3.45
N ALA A 61 18.99 11.64 2.68
CA ALA A 61 18.27 11.65 1.40
C ALA A 61 16.78 11.95 1.54
N TYR A 62 16.16 11.54 2.65
CA TYR A 62 14.74 11.81 2.94
C TYR A 62 14.45 11.80 4.44
N ALA A 63 13.36 12.47 4.82
CA ALA A 63 12.87 12.49 6.18
C ALA A 63 11.34 12.32 6.24
N LEU A 64 10.86 11.71 7.33
CA LEU A 64 9.46 11.68 7.73
C LEU A 64 9.34 12.42 9.07
N ASP A 65 9.35 13.73 9.03
CA ASP A 65 9.39 14.58 10.21
C ASP A 65 8.74 15.94 9.90
N PRO A 66 7.91 16.51 10.79
CA PRO A 66 7.35 17.84 10.61
C PRO A 66 8.41 18.95 10.57
N ASN A 67 9.54 18.74 11.24
CA ASN A 67 10.60 19.73 11.43
C ASN A 67 11.80 19.55 10.49
N SER A 68 11.75 18.57 9.57
CA SER A 68 12.85 18.35 8.62
C SER A 68 13.09 19.60 7.75
N LEU A 69 14.37 19.88 7.47
CA LEU A 69 14.82 21.04 6.69
C LEU A 69 15.83 20.58 5.62
N LEU A 70 15.46 19.54 4.86
CA LEU A 70 16.28 19.04 3.75
C LEU A 70 16.33 20.06 2.62
N LEU A 71 17.51 20.19 2.02
CA LEU A 71 17.80 21.23 1.04
C LEU A 71 17.23 20.87 -0.35
N ASP A 72 16.97 21.91 -1.13
CA ASP A 72 16.64 21.76 -2.54
C ASP A 72 17.92 21.56 -3.39
N LYS A 73 17.77 21.53 -4.71
CA LYS A 73 18.87 21.30 -5.67
C LYS A 73 19.97 22.39 -5.67
N THR A 74 19.75 23.54 -5.02
CA THR A 74 20.76 24.61 -4.93
C THR A 74 21.75 24.38 -3.82
N CYS A 75 21.39 23.53 -2.84
CA CYS A 75 22.13 23.28 -1.60
C CYS A 75 22.35 24.55 -0.75
N ASP A 76 21.60 25.61 -0.98
CA ASP A 76 21.72 26.85 -0.23
C ASP A 76 20.98 26.73 1.11
N VAL A 77 21.60 27.22 2.18
CA VAL A 77 20.94 27.30 3.50
C VAL A 77 19.72 28.21 3.42
N GLY A 78 18.56 27.65 3.73
CA GLY A 78 17.27 28.36 3.64
C GLY A 78 16.47 28.05 2.37
N ALA A 79 17.06 27.36 1.39
CA ALA A 79 16.36 26.84 0.23
C ALA A 79 16.01 25.35 0.47
N TYR A 80 14.78 25.11 0.88
CA TYR A 80 14.36 23.77 1.30
C TYR A 80 13.56 23.04 0.23
N ALA A 81 13.74 21.72 0.15
CA ALA A 81 12.92 20.84 -0.66
C ALA A 81 11.45 20.90 -0.20
N PRO A 82 10.46 20.75 -1.09
CA PRO A 82 9.06 20.84 -0.72
C PRO A 82 8.64 19.71 0.22
N LYS A 83 7.91 20.06 1.27
CA LYS A 83 7.27 19.11 2.18
C LYS A 83 5.96 18.61 1.58
N ARG A 84 5.66 17.33 1.79
CA ARG A 84 4.39 16.73 1.35
C ARG A 84 3.78 15.95 2.50
N LYS A 85 2.49 16.18 2.80
CA LYS A 85 1.79 15.44 3.85
C LYS A 85 1.97 13.94 3.62
N PHE A 86 2.39 13.21 4.66
CA PHE A 86 2.44 11.76 4.64
C PHE A 86 1.03 11.21 4.84
N VAL A 87 0.63 10.28 3.98
CA VAL A 87 -0.68 9.62 4.02
C VAL A 87 -0.47 8.13 4.21
N GLN A 88 -1.12 7.57 5.23
CA GLN A 88 -1.17 6.13 5.46
C GLN A 88 -2.61 5.69 5.66
N SER A 89 -3.04 4.71 4.89
CA SER A 89 -4.36 4.10 5.02
C SER A 89 -4.23 2.59 5.16
N ILE A 90 -5.01 2.01 6.05
CA ILE A 90 -5.09 0.57 6.29
C ILE A 90 -6.50 0.11 5.91
N TYR A 91 -6.59 -0.82 4.96
CA TYR A 91 -7.84 -1.40 4.48
C TYR A 91 -7.95 -2.85 4.94
N TYR A 92 -9.08 -3.22 5.52
CA TYR A 92 -9.36 -4.60 5.93
C TYR A 92 -10.86 -4.86 6.04
N ILE A 93 -11.24 -6.12 6.26
CA ILE A 93 -12.64 -6.48 6.48
C ILE A 93 -12.88 -6.60 7.98
N ARG A 94 -13.76 -5.73 8.50
CA ARG A 94 -14.31 -5.82 9.86
C ARG A 94 -15.54 -6.73 9.85
N ASN A 95 -15.77 -7.48 10.92
CA ASN A 95 -16.85 -8.48 11.00
C ASN A 95 -18.25 -7.88 11.24
N TYR A 96 -18.37 -6.56 11.33
CA TYR A 96 -19.63 -5.84 11.48
C TYR A 96 -19.63 -4.51 10.70
N ALA A 97 -20.83 -3.97 10.44
CA ALA A 97 -21.00 -2.67 9.77
C ALA A 97 -21.11 -1.52 10.78
N ASN A 98 -22.19 -1.51 11.56
CA ASN A 98 -22.50 -0.39 12.46
C ASN A 98 -22.37 -0.78 13.94
N THR A 99 -22.71 -2.01 14.28
CA THR A 99 -22.71 -2.47 15.67
C THR A 99 -22.07 -3.84 15.74
N ALA A 100 -21.15 -4.02 16.66
CA ALA A 100 -20.49 -5.32 16.86
C ALA A 100 -21.53 -6.44 17.01
N GLY A 101 -21.39 -7.50 16.20
CA GLY A 101 -22.32 -8.63 16.17
C GLY A 101 -23.51 -8.47 15.22
N ASP A 102 -23.62 -7.42 14.42
CA ASP A 102 -24.67 -7.28 13.40
C ASP A 102 -24.52 -8.27 12.22
N GLY A 103 -23.37 -8.95 12.15
CA GLY A 103 -23.09 -9.99 11.18
C GLY A 103 -22.93 -9.50 9.73
N ILE A 104 -22.70 -8.20 9.53
CA ILE A 104 -22.50 -7.59 8.21
C ILE A 104 -21.01 -7.28 8.02
N PRO A 105 -20.23 -8.18 7.38
CA PRO A 105 -18.81 -7.92 7.15
C PRO A 105 -18.63 -6.70 6.24
N THR A 106 -17.72 -5.80 6.61
CA THR A 106 -17.62 -4.49 5.98
C THR A 106 -16.16 -4.16 5.68
N LEU A 107 -15.90 -3.71 4.45
CA LEU A 107 -14.61 -3.12 4.09
C LEU A 107 -14.49 -1.77 4.78
N VAL A 108 -13.45 -1.61 5.58
CA VAL A 108 -13.18 -0.39 6.33
C VAL A 108 -11.80 0.16 5.99
N ARG A 109 -11.63 1.46 6.22
CA ARG A 109 -10.38 2.18 6.11
C ARG A 109 -10.04 2.84 7.44
N SER A 110 -8.85 2.59 7.95
CA SER A 110 -8.23 3.36 9.02
C SER A 110 -7.23 4.33 8.41
N GLU A 111 -7.30 5.59 8.77
CA GLU A 111 -6.37 6.63 8.29
C GLU A 111 -5.41 7.07 9.39
N PHE A 112 -4.19 7.44 8.99
CA PHE A 112 -3.27 8.15 9.84
C PHE A 112 -3.59 9.64 9.77
N ASP A 113 -4.18 10.17 10.84
CA ASP A 113 -4.57 11.57 10.99
C ASP A 113 -4.73 11.87 12.49
N PHE A 114 -5.27 13.04 12.83
CA PHE A 114 -5.61 13.37 14.22
C PHE A 114 -6.87 12.63 14.67
N ASP A 115 -6.90 12.28 15.96
CA ASP A 115 -8.12 11.74 16.56
C ASP A 115 -9.22 12.81 16.61
N PRO A 116 -10.48 12.41 16.41
CA PRO A 116 -11.59 13.33 16.64
C PRO A 116 -11.60 13.85 18.09
N GLY A 117 -11.36 15.17 18.24
CA GLY A 117 -11.31 15.85 19.55
C GLY A 117 -9.92 15.93 20.19
N ASP A 118 -8.88 15.32 19.58
CA ASP A 118 -7.46 15.54 19.91
C ASP A 118 -6.68 15.82 18.64
N ASP A 119 -6.44 17.09 18.33
CA ASP A 119 -5.67 17.54 17.18
C ASP A 119 -4.19 17.80 17.50
N THR A 120 -3.73 17.32 18.66
CA THR A 120 -2.37 17.58 19.15
C THR A 120 -1.36 16.54 18.71
N THR A 121 -1.78 15.29 18.46
CA THR A 121 -0.90 14.20 18.08
C THR A 121 -1.51 13.37 16.95
N PRO A 122 -0.86 13.27 15.77
CA PRO A 122 -1.35 12.41 14.72
C PRO A 122 -1.18 10.93 15.09
N VAL A 123 -2.23 10.16 14.92
CA VAL A 123 -2.26 8.72 15.21
C VAL A 123 -2.94 7.96 14.08
N GLN A 124 -2.72 6.66 14.03
CA GLN A 124 -3.54 5.79 13.20
C GLN A 124 -4.91 5.65 13.88
N LYS A 125 -6.00 5.99 13.20
CA LYS A 125 -7.36 5.87 13.75
C LYS A 125 -7.60 4.45 14.25
N ASP A 126 -8.16 4.38 15.42
CA ASP A 126 -8.55 3.10 16.03
C ASP A 126 -9.86 2.55 15.43
N MET A 127 -10.32 1.45 16.00
CA MET A 127 -11.48 0.72 15.52
C MET A 127 -12.79 1.52 15.58
N ASP A 128 -12.92 2.46 16.51
CA ASP A 128 -14.14 3.25 16.69
C ASP A 128 -14.22 4.42 15.70
N ALA A 129 -13.07 4.85 15.16
CA ALA A 129 -12.95 5.97 14.23
C ALA A 129 -12.73 5.53 12.77
N LEU A 130 -13.08 4.28 12.40
CA LEU A 130 -12.90 3.75 11.05
C LEU A 130 -13.95 4.27 10.08
N ASP A 131 -13.51 4.50 8.84
CA ASP A 131 -14.41 4.77 7.73
C ASP A 131 -14.98 3.46 7.18
N ALA A 132 -16.27 3.23 7.33
CA ALA A 132 -16.97 2.13 6.68
C ALA A 132 -17.15 2.49 5.19
N LEU A 133 -16.49 1.73 4.31
CA LEU A 133 -16.51 1.99 2.88
C LEU A 133 -17.61 1.22 2.15
N VAL A 134 -17.68 -0.10 2.36
CA VAL A 134 -18.64 -0.97 1.67
C VAL A 134 -19.07 -2.11 2.57
N GLU A 135 -20.36 -2.21 2.86
CA GLU A 135 -20.98 -3.32 3.58
C GLU A 135 -21.09 -4.59 2.70
N GLY A 136 -21.10 -5.75 3.34
CA GLY A 136 -21.30 -7.03 2.67
C GLY A 136 -20.04 -7.57 1.97
N ILE A 137 -18.86 -7.12 2.31
CA ILE A 137 -17.61 -7.68 1.79
C ILE A 137 -17.11 -8.79 2.71
N GLU A 138 -17.25 -10.06 2.27
CA GLU A 138 -16.87 -11.24 3.08
C GLU A 138 -15.39 -11.63 2.93
N GLN A 139 -14.80 -11.35 1.76
CA GLN A 139 -13.41 -11.71 1.49
C GLN A 139 -12.70 -10.59 0.75
N PHE A 140 -11.45 -10.41 1.10
CA PHE A 140 -10.54 -9.44 0.51
C PHE A 140 -9.18 -10.08 0.33
N ARG A 141 -8.66 -10.03 -0.91
CA ARG A 141 -7.36 -10.59 -1.25
C ARG A 141 -6.61 -9.63 -2.16
N VAL A 142 -5.31 -9.49 -1.91
CA VAL A 142 -4.39 -8.66 -2.69
C VAL A 142 -3.25 -9.53 -3.19
N GLU A 143 -3.01 -9.49 -4.49
CA GLU A 143 -1.85 -10.10 -5.13
C GLU A 143 -1.00 -9.00 -5.75
N LEU A 144 0.30 -9.04 -5.51
CA LEU A 144 1.25 -8.09 -6.05
C LEU A 144 1.83 -8.64 -7.34
N GLY A 145 1.81 -7.84 -8.39
CA GLY A 145 2.47 -8.15 -9.66
C GLY A 145 3.92 -7.70 -9.59
N ILE A 146 4.82 -8.67 -9.64
CA ILE A 146 6.26 -8.49 -9.49
C ILE A 146 6.91 -8.47 -10.85
N ASP A 147 7.78 -7.51 -11.08
CA ASP A 147 8.55 -7.29 -12.29
C ASP A 147 10.01 -7.65 -12.02
N ASN A 148 10.36 -8.91 -12.32
CA ASN A 148 11.69 -9.50 -12.08
C ASN A 148 12.49 -9.75 -13.36
N VAL A 149 11.92 -9.45 -14.53
CA VAL A 149 12.55 -9.70 -15.82
C VAL A 149 12.59 -8.39 -16.61
N SER A 150 13.73 -8.08 -17.18
CA SER A 150 13.87 -6.91 -18.05
C SER A 150 13.21 -7.13 -19.41
N GLU A 151 12.96 -6.05 -20.17
CA GLU A 151 12.44 -6.13 -21.55
C GLU A 151 13.28 -7.04 -22.45
N SER A 152 14.58 -7.17 -22.20
CA SER A 152 15.47 -8.09 -22.90
C SER A 152 15.35 -9.55 -22.47
N GLY A 153 14.50 -9.87 -21.50
CA GLY A 153 14.30 -11.21 -20.96
C GLY A 153 15.35 -11.65 -19.95
N VAL A 154 16.17 -10.73 -19.45
CA VAL A 154 17.17 -11.02 -18.42
C VAL A 154 16.50 -10.94 -17.05
N THR A 155 16.65 -11.99 -16.23
CA THR A 155 16.18 -11.98 -14.83
C THR A 155 17.02 -11.00 -14.02
N LEU A 156 16.34 -10.16 -13.24
CA LEU A 156 17.01 -9.20 -12.35
C LEU A 156 17.76 -9.96 -11.26
N ASP A 157 19.03 -9.60 -11.06
CA ASP A 157 19.80 -10.11 -9.91
C ASP A 157 19.46 -9.23 -8.68
N PRO A 158 18.95 -9.83 -7.61
CA PRO A 158 18.70 -9.10 -6.37
C PRO A 158 19.92 -8.40 -5.78
N ASN A 159 21.12 -8.89 -6.09
CA ASN A 159 22.36 -8.28 -5.59
C ASN A 159 22.79 -7.05 -6.40
N ASP A 160 22.24 -6.86 -7.60
CA ASP A 160 22.54 -5.70 -8.45
C ASP A 160 21.65 -4.48 -8.13
N PHE A 161 20.71 -4.61 -7.17
CA PHE A 161 19.82 -3.50 -6.78
C PHE A 161 20.55 -2.37 -6.02
N ASP A 162 21.66 -2.68 -5.40
CA ASP A 162 22.51 -1.69 -4.70
C ASP A 162 23.39 -0.90 -5.69
N ASP A 163 23.54 -1.37 -6.92
CA ASP A 163 24.26 -0.63 -7.92
C ASP A 163 23.41 0.53 -8.45
N ALA A 164 23.93 1.73 -8.28
CA ALA A 164 23.30 2.92 -8.83
C ALA A 164 23.14 2.75 -10.35
N ILE A 165 21.94 3.03 -10.87
CA ILE A 165 21.74 3.08 -12.32
C ILE A 165 22.53 4.27 -12.85
N GLU A 166 23.62 4.00 -13.52
CA GLU A 166 24.41 5.02 -14.22
C GLU A 166 23.61 5.51 -15.45
N TRP A 167 22.73 6.47 -15.22
CA TRP A 167 21.86 7.05 -16.24
C TRP A 167 22.62 7.73 -17.38
N GLU A 168 23.88 8.08 -17.16
CA GLU A 168 24.77 8.67 -18.17
C GLU A 168 25.24 7.62 -19.20
N ASP A 169 25.21 6.34 -18.83
CA ASP A 169 25.54 5.27 -19.78
C ASP A 169 24.31 4.96 -20.64
N LYS A 170 24.40 5.30 -21.92
CA LYS A 170 23.34 5.00 -22.91
C LYS A 170 22.97 3.53 -22.98
N LYS A 171 23.86 2.63 -22.57
CA LYS A 171 23.61 1.21 -22.42
C LYS A 171 22.48 0.93 -21.42
N ASN A 172 22.40 1.72 -20.33
CA ASN A 172 21.37 1.57 -19.31
C ASN A 172 20.00 2.10 -19.75
N TRP A 173 19.96 2.94 -20.80
CA TRP A 173 18.69 3.41 -21.38
C TRP A 173 18.02 2.39 -22.29
N VAL A 174 18.82 1.54 -22.95
CA VAL A 174 18.36 0.60 -23.97
C VAL A 174 18.28 -0.82 -23.44
N THR A 175 19.11 -1.18 -22.47
CA THR A 175 19.20 -2.52 -21.90
C THR A 175 19.42 -2.45 -20.41
N ALA A 176 18.51 -1.86 -19.66
CA ALA A 176 18.60 -1.81 -18.22
C ALA A 176 18.62 -3.22 -17.64
N LEU A 177 19.81 -3.77 -17.42
CA LEU A 177 20.00 -5.14 -16.95
C LEU A 177 19.54 -5.33 -15.50
N ASN A 178 19.49 -4.23 -14.74
CA ASN A 178 19.15 -4.23 -13.30
C ASN A 178 17.76 -3.65 -13.00
N ARG A 179 16.92 -3.47 -14.00
CA ARG A 179 15.52 -3.05 -13.78
C ARG A 179 14.58 -3.79 -14.72
N GLY A 180 13.35 -4.02 -14.26
CA GLY A 180 12.29 -4.58 -15.06
C GLY A 180 11.78 -3.62 -16.14
N ASP A 181 10.79 -4.07 -16.87
CA ASP A 181 10.15 -3.31 -17.95
C ASP A 181 8.85 -2.60 -17.54
N GLY A 182 8.50 -2.66 -16.25
CA GLY A 182 7.28 -2.08 -15.71
C GLY A 182 6.02 -2.94 -15.92
N ILE A 183 6.19 -4.16 -16.47
CA ILE A 183 5.13 -5.15 -16.66
C ILE A 183 5.33 -6.28 -15.65
N PRO A 184 4.29 -6.73 -14.94
CA PRO A 184 4.46 -7.82 -13.99
C PRO A 184 4.66 -9.15 -14.69
N ASP A 185 5.71 -9.89 -14.33
CA ASP A 185 6.00 -11.23 -14.81
C ASP A 185 5.18 -12.28 -14.07
N GLU A 186 4.93 -12.07 -12.80
CA GLU A 186 4.14 -12.97 -11.97
C GLU A 186 3.29 -12.21 -10.95
N TYR A 187 2.23 -12.86 -10.46
CA TYR A 187 1.45 -12.35 -9.33
C TYR A 187 1.68 -13.22 -8.10
N ILE A 188 2.04 -12.58 -6.98
CA ILE A 188 2.29 -13.26 -5.71
C ILE A 188 1.33 -12.78 -4.65
N HIS A 189 0.96 -13.68 -3.74
CA HIS A 189 0.23 -13.37 -2.53
C HIS A 189 1.18 -13.40 -1.33
N CYS A 190 1.19 -12.32 -0.56
CA CYS A 190 2.00 -12.25 0.65
C CYS A 190 1.38 -13.10 1.75
N PRO A 191 2.11 -14.07 2.33
CA PRO A 191 1.59 -14.88 3.40
C PRO A 191 1.41 -14.03 4.67
N SER A 192 0.36 -14.35 5.43
CA SER A 192 0.10 -13.74 6.74
C SER A 192 1.01 -14.24 7.87
N THR A 193 1.88 -15.22 7.59
CA THR A 193 2.81 -15.82 8.56
C THR A 193 4.19 -15.15 8.51
N PRO A 194 4.92 -15.07 9.64
CA PRO A 194 6.24 -14.47 9.69
C PRO A 194 7.20 -15.11 8.69
N ILE A 195 8.03 -14.30 8.09
CA ILE A 195 9.04 -14.63 7.08
C ILE A 195 10.16 -15.44 7.76
N SER A 196 9.94 -16.73 7.97
CA SER A 196 10.94 -17.68 8.52
C SER A 196 11.34 -18.78 7.55
N ALA A 197 10.86 -18.73 6.32
CA ALA A 197 11.25 -19.68 5.27
C ALA A 197 12.59 -19.29 4.63
N PRO A 198 13.38 -20.25 4.14
CA PRO A 198 14.67 -19.97 3.48
C PRO A 198 14.55 -19.13 2.19
N THR A 199 13.37 -19.02 1.59
CA THR A 199 13.02 -18.12 0.49
C THR A 199 11.66 -17.52 0.77
N PRO A 200 11.58 -16.48 1.63
CA PRO A 200 10.29 -15.89 1.95
C PRO A 200 9.73 -15.15 0.73
N ARG A 201 8.54 -15.55 0.27
CA ARG A 201 7.75 -14.73 -0.65
C ARG A 201 7.41 -13.42 0.06
N CYS A 202 7.42 -12.30 -0.69
CA CYS A 202 7.24 -10.95 -0.16
C CYS A 202 8.41 -10.49 0.73
N SER A 203 9.61 -10.85 0.38
CA SER A 203 10.80 -10.20 0.89
C SER A 203 10.76 -8.69 0.59
N LEU A 204 11.52 -7.90 1.34
CA LEU A 204 11.61 -6.47 1.07
C LEU A 204 12.01 -6.21 -0.39
N LEU A 205 12.91 -7.02 -0.91
CA LEU A 205 13.40 -6.94 -2.28
C LEU A 205 12.30 -7.24 -3.31
N GLU A 206 11.52 -8.32 -3.14
CA GLU A 206 10.36 -8.58 -4.02
C GLU A 206 9.34 -7.44 -3.97
N LEU A 207 9.10 -6.87 -2.78
CA LEU A 207 8.16 -5.76 -2.64
C LEU A 207 8.62 -4.48 -3.33
N THR A 208 9.93 -4.25 -3.46
CA THR A 208 10.46 -3.12 -4.25
C THR A 208 10.23 -3.28 -5.75
N ASN A 209 9.99 -4.52 -6.20
CA ASN A 209 9.69 -4.87 -7.60
C ASN A 209 8.18 -4.98 -7.88
N ALA A 210 7.33 -4.66 -6.92
CA ALA A 210 5.89 -4.66 -7.12
C ALA A 210 5.47 -3.47 -7.99
N VAL A 211 5.07 -3.73 -9.22
CA VAL A 211 4.63 -2.72 -10.21
C VAL A 211 3.11 -2.61 -10.33
N THR A 212 2.38 -3.64 -9.92
CA THR A 212 0.92 -3.64 -9.90
C THR A 212 0.39 -4.31 -8.63
N ALA A 213 -0.84 -3.97 -8.26
CA ALA A 213 -1.61 -4.67 -7.24
C ALA A 213 -2.94 -5.15 -7.84
N LYS A 214 -3.23 -6.43 -7.71
CA LYS A 214 -4.49 -7.04 -8.13
C LYS A 214 -5.34 -7.30 -6.92
N ILE A 215 -6.50 -6.67 -6.87
CA ILE A 215 -7.40 -6.67 -5.73
C ILE A 215 -8.62 -7.50 -6.08
N TYR A 216 -8.98 -8.41 -5.19
CA TYR A 216 -10.17 -9.24 -5.30
C TYR A 216 -11.05 -9.06 -4.07
N VAL A 217 -12.36 -8.97 -4.28
CA VAL A 217 -13.35 -8.94 -3.22
C VAL A 217 -14.46 -9.95 -3.50
N LEU A 218 -14.92 -10.64 -2.48
CA LEU A 218 -16.16 -11.40 -2.51
C LEU A 218 -17.23 -10.58 -1.78
N ALA A 219 -18.16 -10.05 -2.54
CA ALA A 219 -19.29 -9.32 -2.00
C ALA A 219 -20.51 -10.24 -1.86
N ARG A 220 -21.28 -10.07 -0.79
CA ARG A 220 -22.58 -10.70 -0.58
C ARG A 220 -23.68 -9.65 -0.42
N ALA A 221 -24.93 -10.04 -0.67
CA ALA A 221 -26.08 -9.24 -0.29
C ALA A 221 -26.11 -9.03 1.24
N VAL A 222 -26.50 -7.83 1.70
CA VAL A 222 -26.61 -7.53 3.15
C VAL A 222 -27.71 -8.36 3.81
N GLN A 223 -28.77 -8.67 3.06
CA GLN A 223 -29.88 -9.48 3.52
C GLN A 223 -29.93 -10.84 2.80
N PRO A 224 -30.30 -11.92 3.50
CA PRO A 224 -30.50 -13.21 2.87
C PRO A 224 -31.69 -13.14 1.91
N SER A 225 -31.63 -13.91 0.82
CA SER A 225 -32.69 -14.00 -0.18
C SER A 225 -33.58 -15.19 0.13
N PRO A 226 -34.86 -15.01 0.45
CA PRO A 226 -35.78 -16.10 0.77
C PRO A 226 -35.82 -17.16 -0.34
N GLY A 227 -35.66 -18.42 0.03
CA GLY A 227 -35.68 -19.54 -0.91
C GLY A 227 -34.43 -19.70 -1.78
N TYR A 228 -33.42 -18.88 -1.58
CA TYR A 228 -32.14 -19.00 -2.28
C TYR A 228 -31.16 -19.83 -1.47
N THR A 229 -30.45 -20.72 -2.17
CA THR A 229 -29.31 -21.46 -1.59
C THR A 229 -28.12 -21.32 -2.52
N ASP A 230 -27.06 -20.74 -2.01
CA ASP A 230 -25.79 -20.59 -2.74
C ASP A 230 -25.03 -21.91 -2.75
N THR A 231 -24.96 -22.54 -3.91
CA THR A 231 -24.24 -23.80 -4.13
C THR A 231 -22.90 -23.58 -4.85
N LYS A 232 -22.55 -22.32 -5.10
CA LYS A 232 -21.33 -21.95 -5.81
C LYS A 232 -20.15 -21.98 -4.84
N LYS A 233 -19.00 -22.26 -5.40
CA LYS A 233 -17.71 -22.05 -4.78
C LYS A 233 -17.01 -20.89 -5.47
N TYR A 234 -16.23 -20.15 -4.70
CA TYR A 234 -15.59 -18.93 -5.15
C TYR A 234 -14.08 -19.04 -5.03
N ARG A 235 -13.36 -18.38 -5.91
CA ARG A 235 -11.90 -18.29 -5.85
C ARG A 235 -11.46 -16.86 -6.09
N LEU A 236 -10.59 -16.36 -5.24
CA LEU A 236 -9.97 -15.05 -5.36
C LEU A 236 -8.51 -15.25 -5.77
N GLY A 237 -8.17 -14.87 -7.01
CA GLY A 237 -6.83 -15.02 -7.56
C GLY A 237 -6.30 -16.45 -7.44
N SER A 238 -5.06 -16.58 -6.96
CA SER A 238 -4.39 -17.86 -6.71
C SER A 238 -4.84 -18.56 -5.42
N GLY A 239 -5.80 -17.96 -4.68
CA GLY A 239 -6.28 -18.47 -3.40
C GLY A 239 -6.98 -19.82 -3.48
N ALA A 240 -7.17 -20.43 -2.31
CA ALA A 240 -7.97 -21.63 -2.17
C ALA A 240 -9.44 -21.38 -2.53
N GLU A 241 -10.14 -22.42 -2.88
CA GLU A 241 -11.58 -22.38 -3.12
C GLU A 241 -12.34 -22.09 -1.82
N ILE A 242 -13.27 -21.18 -1.87
CA ILE A 242 -14.11 -20.73 -0.75
C ILE A 242 -15.49 -21.34 -0.93
N ASP A 243 -15.92 -22.19 0.02
CA ASP A 243 -17.29 -22.68 0.15
C ASP A 243 -17.99 -21.84 1.23
N PRO A 244 -18.96 -20.98 0.88
CA PRO A 244 -19.62 -20.12 1.84
C PRO A 244 -20.35 -20.92 2.92
N VAL A 245 -20.14 -20.54 4.19
CA VAL A 245 -20.82 -21.20 5.33
C VAL A 245 -22.31 -20.88 5.33
N ASP A 246 -22.66 -19.61 5.17
CA ASP A 246 -24.05 -19.17 5.09
C ASP A 246 -24.49 -19.07 3.63
N LYS A 247 -25.32 -20.00 3.22
CA LYS A 247 -25.76 -20.15 1.82
C LYS A 247 -26.99 -19.35 1.45
N GLY A 248 -27.59 -18.62 2.39
CA GLY A 248 -28.77 -17.79 2.14
C GLY A 248 -28.52 -16.52 1.35
N TYR A 249 -27.26 -16.15 1.11
CA TYR A 249 -26.87 -14.89 0.49
C TYR A 249 -26.44 -15.05 -0.97
N LYS A 250 -26.83 -14.11 -1.81
CA LYS A 250 -26.30 -13.98 -3.19
C LYS A 250 -24.93 -13.35 -3.11
N ARG A 251 -23.97 -13.89 -3.88
CA ARG A 251 -22.57 -13.45 -3.89
C ARG A 251 -22.03 -13.19 -5.28
N HIS A 252 -21.06 -12.28 -5.33
CA HIS A 252 -20.32 -11.99 -6.56
C HIS A 252 -18.86 -11.68 -6.25
N VAL A 253 -17.96 -12.14 -7.12
CA VAL A 253 -16.52 -11.80 -7.07
C VAL A 253 -16.27 -10.61 -7.98
N PHE A 254 -15.62 -9.60 -7.45
CA PHE A 254 -15.09 -8.48 -8.22
C PHE A 254 -13.57 -8.49 -8.17
N SER A 255 -12.94 -8.06 -9.24
CA SER A 255 -11.49 -7.88 -9.27
C SER A 255 -11.12 -6.63 -10.05
N THR A 256 -10.02 -6.00 -9.63
CA THR A 256 -9.41 -4.88 -10.34
C THR A 256 -7.89 -4.97 -10.25
N THR A 257 -7.20 -4.37 -11.20
CA THR A 257 -5.75 -4.25 -11.19
C THR A 257 -5.39 -2.77 -11.15
N VAL A 258 -4.53 -2.41 -10.22
CA VAL A 258 -4.03 -1.04 -10.04
C VAL A 258 -2.54 -1.02 -10.32
N ARG A 259 -2.09 -0.09 -11.13
CA ARG A 259 -0.67 0.15 -11.40
C ARG A 259 -0.06 0.97 -10.26
N ILE A 260 1.10 0.54 -9.77
CA ILE A 260 1.90 1.28 -8.79
C ILE A 260 2.85 2.20 -9.57
N THR A 261 2.32 3.35 -9.99
CA THR A 261 2.97 4.24 -10.96
C THR A 261 4.36 4.70 -10.53
N ASN A 262 4.58 4.93 -9.23
CA ASN A 262 5.89 5.38 -8.73
C ASN A 262 7.00 4.34 -8.93
N VAL A 263 6.65 3.06 -8.93
CA VAL A 263 7.60 1.97 -9.16
C VAL A 263 7.67 1.65 -10.65
N SER A 264 6.52 1.40 -11.27
CA SER A 264 6.45 0.98 -12.68
C SER A 264 6.95 2.06 -13.65
N GLY A 265 6.67 3.34 -13.37
CA GLY A 265 7.09 4.43 -14.24
C GLY A 265 8.60 4.66 -14.29
N ARG A 266 9.35 4.18 -13.29
CA ARG A 266 10.82 4.22 -13.29
C ARG A 266 11.44 3.10 -14.14
N ARG A 267 10.65 2.08 -14.48
CA ARG A 267 11.09 0.87 -15.18
C ARG A 267 10.76 0.91 -16.66
N GLU A 268 9.83 1.76 -17.06
CA GLU A 268 9.58 2.00 -18.47
C GLU A 268 10.82 2.59 -19.12
N THR A 269 11.23 1.98 -20.22
CA THR A 269 12.24 2.58 -21.11
C THR A 269 11.67 3.89 -21.68
N PRO A 270 12.42 4.99 -21.64
CA PRO A 270 11.98 6.27 -22.20
C PRO A 270 11.78 6.23 -23.71
#